data_05771388df352c11ad4b5230a928bd3f
#
_entry.id   05771388df352c11ad4b5230a928bd3f
#
_cell.length_a   1.000
_cell.length_b   1.000
_cell.length_c   1.000
_cell.angle_alpha   90.00
_cell.angle_beta   90.00
_cell.angle_gamma   90.00
#
_symmetry.space_group_name_H-M   'P 1'
#
loop_
_entity.id
_entity.type
_entity.pdbx_description
1 polymer ?
#
loop_
_entity_poly.entity_id
_entity_poly.type
_entity_poly.pdbx_seq_one_letter_code
_entity_poly.pdbx_strand_id
1 'polypeptide(L)'
;FAMAYVIRPYRDDDAEVLAEILALAITDIGPHAYSPAQVAAWAARHPGARRYRERVAAGDVIFVAADVDDRPVAYVLLEQDGHIDHLYNHPEHTRRGLATQLLATAATYARKHGMERLYAEASDLARPAFQRAGFTATHKREFTIPHGDRDVPIHNWGVEKPLS
;
A
#
# COMPACT_ATOMS: atom_id res chain seq x y z
N PHE A 1 -16.09 18.96 -10.97
CA PHE A 1 -16.70 18.15 -9.93
C PHE A 1 -15.64 17.33 -9.21
N ALA A 2 -15.68 17.33 -7.88
CA ALA A 2 -14.90 16.38 -7.10
C ALA A 2 -15.48 14.99 -7.28
N MET A 3 -14.65 14.00 -7.58
CA MET A 3 -15.10 12.61 -7.59
C MET A 3 -15.44 12.19 -6.16
N ALA A 4 -16.58 11.52 -6.00
CA ALA A 4 -16.96 10.95 -4.71
C ALA A 4 -16.32 9.59 -4.55
N TYR A 5 -15.57 9.42 -3.46
CA TYR A 5 -14.97 8.14 -3.09
C TYR A 5 -15.56 7.66 -1.77
N VAL A 6 -15.66 6.35 -1.63
CA VAL A 6 -16.10 5.70 -0.39
C VAL A 6 -15.00 4.77 0.07
N ILE A 7 -14.61 4.88 1.35
CA ILE A 7 -13.72 3.92 1.97
C ILE A 7 -14.58 2.79 2.55
N ARG A 8 -14.29 1.58 2.15
CA ARG A 8 -15.04 0.39 2.58
C ARG A 8 -14.13 -0.81 2.79
N PRO A 9 -14.59 -1.85 3.53
CA PRO A 9 -13.86 -3.10 3.60
C PRO A 9 -13.73 -3.79 2.24
N TYR A 10 -12.67 -4.54 2.10
CA TYR A 10 -12.42 -5.42 0.96
C TYR A 10 -13.52 -6.47 0.81
N ARG A 11 -13.79 -6.84 -0.43
CA ARG A 11 -14.60 -8.00 -0.81
C ARG A 11 -13.77 -8.90 -1.72
N ASP A 12 -14.01 -10.20 -1.71
CA ASP A 12 -13.23 -11.13 -2.54
C ASP A 12 -13.30 -10.81 -4.05
N ASP A 13 -14.38 -10.19 -4.50
CA ASP A 13 -14.51 -9.72 -5.89
C ASP A 13 -13.55 -8.57 -6.23
N ASP A 14 -12.99 -7.91 -5.25
CA ASP A 14 -12.03 -6.81 -5.46
C ASP A 14 -10.62 -7.31 -5.85
N ALA A 15 -10.29 -8.55 -5.57
CA ALA A 15 -8.91 -9.04 -5.60
C ALA A 15 -8.20 -8.82 -6.94
N GLU A 16 -8.88 -9.05 -8.05
CA GLU A 16 -8.33 -8.85 -9.39
C GLU A 16 -8.01 -7.39 -9.65
N VAL A 17 -8.89 -6.49 -9.23
CA VAL A 17 -8.70 -5.03 -9.37
C VAL A 17 -7.54 -4.55 -8.49
N LEU A 18 -7.40 -5.08 -7.28
CA LEU A 18 -6.28 -4.73 -6.41
C LEU A 18 -4.93 -5.17 -7.00
N ALA A 19 -4.89 -6.35 -7.61
CA ALA A 19 -3.68 -6.82 -8.30
C ALA A 19 -3.32 -5.90 -9.49
N GLU A 20 -4.32 -5.42 -10.22
CA GLU A 20 -4.14 -4.46 -11.30
C GLU A 20 -3.62 -3.11 -10.78
N ILE A 21 -4.22 -2.59 -9.71
CA ILE A 21 -3.79 -1.34 -9.08
C ILE A 21 -2.32 -1.41 -8.65
N LEU A 22 -1.93 -2.49 -7.99
CA LEU A 22 -0.56 -2.67 -7.56
C LEU A 22 0.41 -2.69 -8.74
N ALA A 23 0.12 -3.48 -9.76
CA ALA A 23 0.96 -3.56 -10.95
C ALA A 23 1.09 -2.21 -11.65
N LEU A 24 -0.01 -1.48 -11.84
CA LEU A 24 -0.01 -0.16 -12.45
C LEU A 24 0.72 0.88 -11.60
N ALA A 25 0.52 0.86 -10.29
CA ALA A 25 1.18 1.80 -9.39
C ALA A 25 2.71 1.63 -9.45
N ILE A 26 3.19 0.40 -9.42
CA ILE A 26 4.64 0.14 -9.49
C ILE A 26 5.20 0.50 -10.87
N THR A 27 4.54 0.08 -11.95
CA THR A 27 5.07 0.25 -13.31
C THR A 27 4.93 1.68 -13.84
N ASP A 28 3.88 2.40 -13.46
CA ASP A 28 3.62 3.76 -13.97
C ASP A 28 4.16 4.84 -13.04
N ILE A 29 4.15 4.61 -11.72
CA ILE A 29 4.61 5.60 -10.73
C ILE A 29 6.07 5.34 -10.32
N GLY A 30 6.44 4.08 -10.16
CA GLY A 30 7.78 3.67 -9.73
C GLY A 30 8.93 4.33 -10.49
N PRO A 31 8.86 4.49 -11.84
CA PRO A 31 9.93 5.11 -12.61
C PRO A 31 10.26 6.56 -12.25
N HIS A 32 9.38 7.24 -11.53
CA HIS A 32 9.66 8.61 -11.05
C HIS A 32 10.76 8.67 -9.98
N ALA A 33 11.05 7.56 -9.32
CA ALA A 33 12.04 7.48 -8.24
C ALA A 33 13.02 6.31 -8.37
N TYR A 34 12.68 5.29 -9.16
CA TYR A 34 13.44 4.05 -9.25
C TYR A 34 13.83 3.71 -10.67
N SER A 35 14.94 2.98 -10.85
CA SER A 35 15.43 2.53 -12.16
C SER A 35 14.50 1.47 -12.78
N PRO A 36 14.57 1.25 -14.11
CA PRO A 36 13.81 0.18 -14.75
C PRO A 36 14.05 -1.20 -14.13
N ALA A 37 15.29 -1.53 -13.76
CA ALA A 37 15.62 -2.79 -13.10
C ALA A 37 14.99 -2.90 -11.71
N GLN A 38 15.01 -1.81 -10.93
CA GLN A 38 14.37 -1.75 -9.61
C GLN A 38 12.85 -1.90 -9.71
N VAL A 39 12.21 -1.21 -10.66
CA VAL A 39 10.78 -1.29 -10.90
C VAL A 39 10.37 -2.71 -11.30
N ALA A 40 11.10 -3.34 -12.24
CA ALA A 40 10.81 -4.71 -12.68
C ALA A 40 10.94 -5.72 -11.55
N ALA A 41 12.00 -5.63 -10.74
CA ALA A 41 12.21 -6.50 -9.61
C ALA A 41 11.14 -6.33 -8.53
N TRP A 42 10.74 -5.10 -8.27
CA TRP A 42 9.69 -4.80 -7.29
C TRP A 42 8.33 -5.35 -7.75
N ALA A 43 7.93 -5.08 -9.00
CA ALA A 43 6.68 -5.57 -9.56
C ALA A 43 6.56 -7.09 -9.52
N ALA A 44 7.66 -7.80 -9.79
CA ALA A 44 7.69 -9.26 -9.84
C ALA A 44 7.46 -9.95 -8.47
N ARG A 45 7.57 -9.21 -7.36
CA ARG A 45 7.35 -9.77 -6.00
C ARG A 45 5.88 -9.99 -5.65
N HIS A 46 4.96 -9.46 -6.43
CA HIS A 46 3.54 -9.42 -6.08
C HIS A 46 2.72 -10.26 -7.07
N PRO A 47 2.45 -11.53 -6.76
CA PRO A 47 1.96 -12.50 -7.73
C PRO A 47 0.43 -12.59 -7.89
N GLY A 48 -0.32 -11.50 -7.76
CA GLY A 48 -1.69 -11.49 -8.26
C GLY A 48 -2.81 -11.71 -7.25
N ALA A 49 -4.04 -11.87 -7.79
CA ALA A 49 -5.31 -11.78 -7.04
C ALA A 49 -5.47 -12.81 -5.93
N ARG A 50 -5.06 -14.05 -6.17
CA ARG A 50 -5.18 -15.13 -5.20
C ARG A 50 -4.54 -14.80 -3.86
N ARG A 51 -3.42 -14.08 -3.88
CA ARG A 51 -2.68 -13.73 -2.67
C ARG A 51 -3.49 -12.85 -1.74
N TYR A 52 -4.27 -11.92 -2.26
CA TYR A 52 -5.15 -11.08 -1.42
C TYR A 52 -6.19 -11.92 -0.69
N ARG A 53 -6.83 -12.86 -1.38
CA ARG A 53 -7.82 -13.74 -0.77
C ARG A 53 -7.22 -14.59 0.34
N GLU A 54 -6.04 -15.14 0.10
CA GLU A 54 -5.31 -15.94 1.10
C GLU A 54 -4.96 -15.11 2.34
N ARG A 55 -4.49 -13.88 2.15
CA ARG A 55 -4.10 -13.01 3.25
C ARG A 55 -5.29 -12.59 4.10
N VAL A 56 -6.40 -12.27 3.49
CA VAL A 56 -7.63 -11.91 4.23
C VAL A 56 -8.17 -13.14 4.97
N ALA A 57 -8.14 -14.31 4.35
CA ALA A 57 -8.55 -15.55 5.03
C ALA A 57 -7.64 -15.88 6.22
N ALA A 58 -6.38 -15.47 6.18
CA ALA A 58 -5.42 -15.66 7.28
C ALA A 58 -5.53 -14.59 8.39
N GLY A 59 -6.37 -13.56 8.22
CA GLY A 59 -6.64 -12.55 9.24
C GLY A 59 -6.13 -11.15 8.93
N ASP A 60 -5.48 -10.92 7.80
CA ASP A 60 -5.11 -9.57 7.38
C ASP A 60 -6.36 -8.78 6.96
N VAL A 61 -6.28 -7.47 7.06
CA VAL A 61 -7.41 -6.58 6.77
C VAL A 61 -7.07 -5.66 5.61
N ILE A 62 -8.00 -5.54 4.67
CA ILE A 62 -7.86 -4.62 3.55
C ILE A 62 -9.04 -3.65 3.56
N PHE A 63 -8.74 -2.36 3.44
CA PHE A 63 -9.72 -1.33 3.13
C PHE A 63 -9.45 -0.79 1.73
N VAL A 64 -10.50 -0.51 1.00
CA VAL A 64 -10.42 0.03 -0.35
C VAL A 64 -11.08 1.40 -0.42
N ALA A 65 -10.54 2.26 -1.27
CA ALA A 65 -11.24 3.45 -1.72
C ALA A 65 -11.90 3.12 -3.05
N ALA A 66 -13.22 3.22 -3.10
CA ALA A 66 -14.00 2.92 -4.30
C ALA A 66 -14.57 4.18 -4.93
N ASP A 67 -14.65 4.21 -6.25
CA ASP A 67 -15.26 5.30 -7.00
C ASP A 67 -16.80 5.22 -6.99
N VAL A 68 -17.45 6.08 -7.76
CA VAL A 68 -18.91 6.15 -7.83
C VAL A 68 -19.55 4.87 -8.36
N ASP A 69 -18.82 4.06 -9.11
CA ASP A 69 -19.27 2.77 -9.65
C ASP A 69 -18.87 1.59 -8.74
N ASP A 70 -18.47 1.88 -7.50
CA ASP A 70 -18.01 0.91 -6.49
C ASP A 70 -16.75 0.14 -6.92
N ARG A 71 -15.97 0.68 -7.86
CA ARG A 71 -14.72 0.08 -8.31
C ARG A 71 -13.56 0.57 -7.44
N PRO A 72 -12.76 -0.33 -6.86
CA PRO A 72 -11.56 0.06 -6.12
C PRO A 72 -10.58 0.87 -6.99
N VAL A 73 -10.07 1.96 -6.44
CA VAL A 73 -9.05 2.81 -7.08
C VAL A 73 -7.81 2.98 -6.20
N ALA A 74 -7.89 2.57 -4.95
CA ALA A 74 -6.77 2.57 -4.01
C ALA A 74 -7.06 1.58 -2.89
N TYR A 75 -6.02 1.13 -2.18
CA TYR A 75 -6.24 0.24 -1.04
C TYR A 75 -5.08 0.27 -0.05
N VAL A 76 -5.34 -0.20 1.16
CA VAL A 76 -4.37 -0.44 2.21
C VAL A 76 -4.53 -1.86 2.72
N LEU A 77 -3.41 -2.57 2.94
CA LEU A 77 -3.39 -3.88 3.56
C LEU A 77 -2.69 -3.78 4.91
N LEU A 78 -3.41 -4.15 5.97
CA LEU A 78 -2.95 -4.08 7.35
C LEU A 78 -2.83 -5.49 7.93
N GLU A 79 -1.65 -5.81 8.44
CA GLU A 79 -1.40 -7.05 9.16
C GLU A 79 -1.79 -6.93 10.63
N GLN A 80 -1.92 -8.06 11.31
CA GLN A 80 -2.48 -8.15 12.65
C GLN A 80 -1.63 -7.49 13.74
N ASP A 81 -0.35 -7.25 13.47
CA ASP A 81 0.58 -6.61 14.40
C ASP A 81 0.74 -5.09 14.19
N GLY A 82 -0.03 -4.52 13.24
CA GLY A 82 0.06 -3.09 12.90
C GLY A 82 0.93 -2.79 11.67
N HIS A 83 1.48 -3.80 11.02
CA HIS A 83 2.27 -3.61 9.81
C HIS A 83 1.38 -3.30 8.62
N ILE A 84 1.65 -2.18 7.94
CA ILE A 84 1.02 -1.84 6.67
C ILE A 84 1.93 -2.36 5.57
N ASP A 85 1.48 -3.42 4.91
CA ASP A 85 2.25 -4.07 3.85
C ASP A 85 1.98 -3.50 2.47
N HIS A 86 0.77 -3.01 2.23
CA HIS A 86 0.39 -2.37 0.97
C HIS A 86 -0.31 -1.05 1.21
N LEU A 87 0.06 -0.05 0.41
CA LEU A 87 -0.65 1.21 0.26
C LEU A 87 -0.44 1.65 -1.18
N TYR A 88 -1.44 1.45 -2.03
CA TYR A 88 -1.33 1.69 -3.46
C TYR A 88 -2.53 2.44 -4.01
N ASN A 89 -2.26 3.37 -4.93
CA ASN A 89 -3.25 4.12 -5.68
C ASN A 89 -3.16 3.78 -7.17
N HIS A 90 -4.31 3.65 -7.82
CA HIS A 90 -4.35 3.66 -9.27
C HIS A 90 -3.74 4.97 -9.80
N PRO A 91 -2.87 4.94 -10.82
CA PRO A 91 -2.19 6.14 -11.32
C PRO A 91 -3.12 7.30 -11.73
N GLU A 92 -4.32 6.98 -12.22
CA GLU A 92 -5.32 7.99 -12.62
C GLU A 92 -6.06 8.63 -11.43
N HIS A 93 -5.87 8.13 -10.22
CA HIS A 93 -6.54 8.59 -9.01
C HIS A 93 -5.59 9.10 -7.94
N THR A 94 -4.39 9.53 -8.32
CA THR A 94 -3.41 10.11 -7.41
C THR A 94 -3.78 11.57 -7.05
N ARG A 95 -3.19 12.07 -5.97
CA ARG A 95 -3.36 13.46 -5.49
C ARG A 95 -4.81 13.82 -5.13
N ARG A 96 -5.55 12.86 -4.63
CA ARG A 96 -6.95 13.05 -4.20
C ARG A 96 -7.15 12.80 -2.70
N GLY A 97 -6.06 12.66 -1.96
CA GLY A 97 -6.10 12.42 -0.51
C GLY A 97 -6.51 11.02 -0.10
N LEU A 98 -6.56 10.06 -1.03
CA LEU A 98 -7.02 8.69 -0.74
C LEU A 98 -6.09 7.95 0.20
N ALA A 99 -4.77 8.09 0.03
CA ALA A 99 -3.80 7.47 0.92
C ALA A 99 -3.99 7.93 2.36
N THR A 100 -4.18 9.24 2.58
CA THR A 100 -4.43 9.81 3.90
C THR A 100 -5.71 9.24 4.51
N GLN A 101 -6.78 9.14 3.75
CA GLN A 101 -8.05 8.56 4.22
C GLN A 101 -7.92 7.07 4.55
N LEU A 102 -7.24 6.32 3.71
CA LEU A 102 -6.99 4.89 3.95
C LEU A 102 -6.14 4.67 5.20
N LEU A 103 -5.11 5.47 5.40
CA LEU A 103 -4.26 5.39 6.60
C LEU A 103 -5.03 5.79 7.86
N ALA A 104 -5.91 6.79 7.78
CA ALA A 104 -6.78 7.15 8.90
C ALA A 104 -7.75 6.02 9.26
N THR A 105 -8.31 5.35 8.26
CA THR A 105 -9.20 4.20 8.46
C THR A 105 -8.45 3.02 9.10
N ALA A 106 -7.25 2.74 8.62
CA ALA A 106 -6.38 1.72 9.20
C ALA A 106 -6.05 2.02 10.67
N ALA A 107 -5.75 3.28 10.99
CA ALA A 107 -5.45 3.71 12.36
C ALA A 107 -6.67 3.55 13.28
N THR A 108 -7.86 3.90 12.81
CA THR A 108 -9.11 3.71 13.57
C THR A 108 -9.36 2.23 13.86
N TYR A 109 -9.21 1.38 12.85
CA TYR A 109 -9.33 -0.07 13.01
C TYR A 109 -8.32 -0.61 14.01
N ALA A 110 -7.05 -0.21 13.85
CA ALA A 110 -5.95 -0.66 14.70
C ALA A 110 -6.17 -0.30 16.19
N ARG A 111 -6.63 0.92 16.46
CA ARG A 111 -6.97 1.34 17.83
C ARG A 111 -8.08 0.48 18.42
N LYS A 112 -9.12 0.20 17.66
CA LYS A 112 -10.24 -0.65 18.10
C LYS A 112 -9.81 -2.07 18.43
N HIS A 113 -8.75 -2.55 17.81
CA HIS A 113 -8.23 -3.92 17.97
C HIS A 113 -6.99 -3.98 18.88
N GLY A 114 -6.70 -2.92 19.60
CA GLY A 114 -5.64 -2.92 20.61
C GLY A 114 -4.21 -2.89 20.07
N MET A 115 -4.03 -2.52 18.81
CA MET A 115 -2.69 -2.35 18.25
C MET A 115 -2.04 -1.09 18.82
N GLU A 116 -0.75 -1.18 19.16
CA GLU A 116 -0.02 -0.09 19.81
C GLU A 116 0.57 0.92 18.83
N ARG A 117 0.81 0.47 17.60
CA ARG A 117 1.38 1.31 16.53
C ARG A 117 1.03 0.79 15.17
N LEU A 118 1.11 1.67 14.18
CA LEU A 118 1.22 1.29 12.78
C LEU A 118 2.67 1.49 12.33
N TYR A 119 3.14 0.64 11.45
CA TYR A 119 4.47 0.78 10.86
C TYR A 119 4.49 0.21 9.44
N ALA A 120 5.43 0.68 8.64
CA ALA A 120 5.56 0.26 7.25
C ALA A 120 6.98 0.48 6.74
N GLU A 121 7.26 -0.09 5.58
CA GLU A 121 8.44 0.22 4.78
C GLU A 121 7.97 0.99 3.54
N ALA A 122 8.14 2.30 3.57
CA ALA A 122 7.63 3.19 2.55
C ALA A 122 8.64 3.43 1.43
N SER A 123 8.21 3.33 0.17
CA SER A 123 9.00 3.79 -0.96
C SER A 123 9.24 5.30 -0.89
N ASP A 124 10.19 5.81 -1.67
CA ASP A 124 10.41 7.25 -1.81
C ASP A 124 9.12 7.99 -2.22
N LEU A 125 8.29 7.33 -3.02
CA LEU A 125 7.03 7.91 -3.53
C LEU A 125 5.92 7.90 -2.48
N ALA A 126 5.86 6.87 -1.64
CA ALA A 126 4.83 6.72 -0.61
C ALA A 126 5.18 7.47 0.68
N ARG A 127 6.46 7.68 0.98
CA ARG A 127 6.90 8.32 2.22
C ARG A 127 6.19 9.64 2.50
N PRO A 128 6.03 10.58 1.54
CA PRO A 128 5.32 11.83 1.83
C PRO A 128 3.87 11.62 2.28
N ALA A 129 3.16 10.64 1.73
CA ALA A 129 1.79 10.34 2.14
C ALA A 129 1.74 9.80 3.58
N PHE A 130 2.67 8.91 3.95
CA PHE A 130 2.78 8.45 5.33
C PHE A 130 3.07 9.60 6.29
N GLN A 131 4.00 10.49 5.93
CA GLN A 131 4.35 11.64 6.78
C GLN A 131 3.17 12.59 6.95
N ARG A 132 2.39 12.86 5.90
CA ARG A 132 1.16 13.67 6.00
C ARG A 132 0.12 13.02 6.91
N ALA A 133 0.10 11.70 6.99
CA ALA A 133 -0.81 10.96 7.88
C ALA A 133 -0.29 10.83 9.31
N GLY A 134 0.83 11.48 9.64
CA GLY A 134 1.38 11.49 11.00
C GLY A 134 2.43 10.44 11.29
N PHE A 135 2.92 9.72 10.29
CA PHE A 135 4.02 8.77 10.45
C PHE A 135 5.36 9.52 10.46
N THR A 136 6.32 8.99 11.21
CA THR A 136 7.69 9.47 11.25
C THR A 136 8.60 8.49 10.56
N ALA A 137 9.47 8.98 9.67
CA ALA A 137 10.51 8.17 9.06
C ALA A 137 11.60 7.90 10.10
N THR A 138 11.93 6.63 10.34
CA THR A 138 12.87 6.22 11.37
C THR A 138 14.26 5.91 10.82
N HIS A 139 14.33 5.26 9.66
CA HIS A 139 15.61 4.90 9.04
C HIS A 139 15.44 4.53 7.58
N LYS A 140 16.51 4.69 6.81
CA LYS A 140 16.60 4.18 5.45
C LYS A 140 16.98 2.70 5.50
N ARG A 141 16.32 1.89 4.68
CA ARG A 141 16.61 0.47 4.53
C ARG A 141 17.17 0.22 3.14
N GLU A 142 18.35 -0.38 3.08
CA GLU A 142 18.97 -0.80 1.82
C GLU A 142 18.99 -2.32 1.75
N PHE A 143 18.52 -2.88 0.64
CA PHE A 143 18.39 -4.33 0.47
C PHE A 143 18.44 -4.70 -1.02
N THR A 144 18.38 -5.98 -1.32
CA THR A 144 18.32 -6.46 -2.70
C THR A 144 17.06 -7.29 -2.92
N ILE A 145 16.58 -7.24 -4.15
CA ILE A 145 15.48 -8.10 -4.62
C ILE A 145 16.04 -9.05 -5.67
N PRO A 146 15.99 -10.37 -5.45
CA PRO A 146 16.32 -11.32 -6.49
C PRO A 146 15.37 -11.19 -7.68
N HIS A 147 15.91 -11.03 -8.87
CA HIS A 147 15.13 -10.92 -10.10
C HIS A 147 15.90 -11.55 -11.25
N GLY A 148 15.40 -12.68 -11.77
CA GLY A 148 16.16 -13.48 -12.71
C GLY A 148 17.41 -14.05 -12.05
N ASP A 149 18.57 -13.83 -12.68
CA ASP A 149 19.89 -14.24 -12.18
C ASP A 149 20.65 -13.11 -11.48
N ARG A 150 19.96 -12.01 -11.16
CA ARG A 150 20.54 -10.82 -10.52
C ARG A 150 19.91 -10.54 -9.17
N ASP A 151 20.70 -9.93 -8.29
CA ASP A 151 20.22 -9.27 -7.08
C ASP A 151 20.14 -7.77 -7.37
N VAL A 152 18.95 -7.21 -7.36
CA VAL A 152 18.71 -5.80 -7.69
C VAL A 152 18.71 -4.97 -6.41
N PRO A 153 19.68 -4.02 -6.23
CA PRO A 153 19.67 -3.13 -5.08
C PRO A 153 18.46 -2.18 -5.13
N ILE A 154 17.85 -1.98 -3.98
CA ILE A 154 16.75 -1.04 -3.82
C ILE A 154 16.75 -0.51 -2.39
N HIS A 155 16.00 0.55 -2.13
CA HIS A 155 15.83 1.08 -0.79
C HIS A 155 14.38 1.46 -0.52
N ASN A 156 14.04 1.53 0.75
CA ASN A 156 12.84 2.14 1.25
C ASN A 156 13.08 2.73 2.64
N TRP A 157 12.06 3.20 3.30
CA TRP A 157 12.16 3.89 4.59
C TRP A 157 11.25 3.23 5.60
N GLY A 158 11.81 2.90 6.76
CA GLY A 158 10.99 2.54 7.91
C GLY A 158 10.19 3.78 8.37
N VAL A 159 8.88 3.63 8.51
CA VAL A 159 8.00 4.68 9.02
C VAL A 159 7.11 4.09 10.10
N GLU A 160 6.77 4.90 11.11
CA GLU A 160 5.89 4.46 12.18
C GLU A 160 5.01 5.57 12.73
N LYS A 161 3.87 5.16 13.30
CA LYS A 161 2.93 6.04 13.96
C LYS A 161 2.43 5.36 15.25
N PRO A 162 2.76 5.87 16.42
CA PRO A 162 2.17 5.38 17.67
C PRO A 162 0.67 5.61 17.72
N LEU A 163 -0.05 4.66 18.30
CA LEU A 163 -1.50 4.71 18.48
C LEU A 163 -1.84 4.79 19.97
N SER A 164 -1.59 5.91 20.53
CA SER A 164 -1.86 6.13 21.95
C SER A 164 -3.30 6.59 22.20
#